data_eb37e1e7e1fd9ec5a1775b5617854559
#
_entry.id   eb37e1e7e1fd9ec5a1775b5617854559
#
_cell.length_a   1.000
_cell.length_b   1.000
_cell.length_c   1.000
_cell.angle_alpha   90.00
_cell.angle_beta   90.00
_cell.angle_gamma   90.00
#
_symmetry.space_group_name_H-M   'P 1'
#
loop_
_entity.id
_entity.type
_entity.pdbx_description
1 polymer ?
#
loop_
_entity_poly.entity_id
_entity_poly.type
_entity_poly.pdbx_seq_one_letter_code
_entity_poly.pdbx_strand_id
1 'polypeptide(L)'
;MSSNQIFKYESCEEAAEAGDLETLKTMHLSGYQWDIWTTERSARNGHIECLRYAFENGCRWDWKTPVNAASNGHIDCLRYAFENDCQWDWQTSACAAYNGQLECLKYAHENGCEWDVYTPLYASKNGHLECLKYAHENGCEWNISTPAMAAKYGQLECLRYAFENGCEWDIETATSAAAYGHLDCLRYAFENGCQWDARIPALAASNGHLECFKYCFEIWDNPQKFCNNYYDLIKIIHKIDLDDPVWRRLFKLDLRKHPQLESKVEDKKKEIEGMKVSSKDALQNILPLDIIHYCIQPFF
;
A
#
# COMPACT_ATOMS: atom_id res chain seq x y z
N MET A 1 15.07 56.03 11.08
CA MET A 1 15.63 55.04 12.00
C MET A 1 14.70 53.85 11.91
N SER A 2 15.06 52.85 11.10
CA SER A 2 14.26 51.61 10.99
C SER A 2 14.54 50.78 12.23
N SER A 3 13.53 50.71 13.10
CA SER A 3 13.52 49.71 14.16
C SER A 3 13.60 48.35 13.47
N ASN A 4 14.66 47.56 13.69
CA ASN A 4 14.73 46.18 13.31
C ASN A 4 13.61 45.47 14.08
N GLN A 5 12.43 45.34 13.46
CA GLN A 5 11.33 44.54 13.98
C GLN A 5 11.75 43.09 13.85
N ILE A 6 12.00 42.45 14.97
CA ILE A 6 12.29 41.01 14.99
C ILE A 6 10.92 40.27 14.85
N PHE A 7 10.70 39.67 13.72
CA PHE A 7 9.53 38.85 13.50
C PHE A 7 9.73 37.45 14.10
N LYS A 8 8.65 36.78 14.46
CA LYS A 8 8.63 35.40 14.92
C LYS A 8 9.05 34.43 13.83
N TYR A 9 8.83 34.79 12.57
CA TYR A 9 9.11 33.97 11.39
C TYR A 9 10.10 34.71 10.49
N GLU A 10 10.84 33.96 9.67
CA GLU A 10 11.85 34.51 8.76
C GLU A 10 11.24 34.93 7.42
N SER A 11 10.09 34.39 7.04
CA SER A 11 9.40 34.63 5.77
C SER A 11 7.89 34.70 5.90
N CYS A 12 7.22 35.32 4.90
CA CYS A 12 5.76 35.28 4.77
C CYS A 12 5.22 33.85 4.63
N GLU A 13 5.99 32.98 3.99
CA GLU A 13 5.69 31.57 3.82
C GLU A 13 5.55 30.86 5.17
N GLU A 14 6.48 31.06 6.10
CA GLU A 14 6.43 30.47 7.44
C GLU A 14 5.27 30.99 8.28
N ALA A 15 4.99 32.30 8.20
CA ALA A 15 3.83 32.90 8.85
C ALA A 15 2.51 32.31 8.30
N ALA A 16 2.45 32.11 7.00
CA ALA A 16 1.31 31.51 6.31
C ALA A 16 1.14 30.02 6.65
N GLU A 17 2.25 29.28 6.75
CA GLU A 17 2.26 27.86 7.19
C GLU A 17 1.75 27.70 8.62
N ALA A 18 2.10 28.63 9.49
CA ALA A 18 1.66 28.65 10.89
C ALA A 18 0.24 29.21 11.09
N GLY A 19 -0.37 29.76 10.04
CA GLY A 19 -1.69 30.43 10.12
C GLY A 19 -1.68 31.76 10.88
N ASP A 20 -0.52 32.36 11.08
CA ASP A 20 -0.38 33.61 11.81
C ASP A 20 -0.66 34.81 10.88
N LEU A 21 -1.94 35.10 10.68
CA LEU A 21 -2.40 36.17 9.79
C LEU A 21 -1.85 37.52 10.17
N GLU A 22 -1.75 37.85 11.45
CA GLU A 22 -1.31 39.18 11.91
C GLU A 22 0.17 39.37 11.62
N THR A 23 1.00 38.33 11.84
CA THR A 23 2.41 38.38 11.46
C THR A 23 2.56 38.43 9.94
N LEU A 24 1.81 37.65 9.18
CA LEU A 24 1.81 37.64 7.72
C LEU A 24 1.52 39.06 7.16
N LYS A 25 0.46 39.72 7.67
CA LYS A 25 0.10 41.12 7.32
C LYS A 25 1.22 42.08 7.61
N THR A 26 1.79 41.98 8.80
CA THR A 26 2.83 42.93 9.26
C THR A 26 4.10 42.76 8.42
N MET A 27 4.49 41.54 8.11
CA MET A 27 5.65 41.25 7.25
C MET A 27 5.43 41.79 5.83
N HIS A 28 4.26 41.51 5.23
CA HIS A 28 3.92 42.02 3.90
C HIS A 28 3.97 43.54 3.85
N LEU A 29 3.32 44.21 4.80
CA LEU A 29 3.34 45.68 4.88
C LEU A 29 4.74 46.28 5.15
N SER A 30 5.65 45.50 5.72
CA SER A 30 7.05 45.84 5.93
C SER A 30 7.93 45.57 4.69
N GLY A 31 7.35 45.12 3.58
CA GLY A 31 8.03 44.90 2.31
C GLY A 31 8.66 43.49 2.15
N TYR A 32 8.36 42.53 3.03
CA TYR A 32 8.76 41.15 2.82
C TYR A 32 8.10 40.61 1.57
N GLN A 33 8.91 39.96 0.74
CA GLN A 33 8.39 39.32 -0.47
C GLN A 33 7.70 38.02 -0.14
N TRP A 34 6.69 37.72 -0.90
CA TRP A 34 6.02 36.40 -0.91
C TRP A 34 5.97 35.83 -2.32
N ASP A 35 5.71 34.54 -2.41
CA ASP A 35 5.57 33.81 -3.67
C ASP A 35 4.47 32.75 -3.58
N ILE A 36 4.40 31.88 -4.56
CA ILE A 36 3.39 30.81 -4.62
C ILE A 36 3.41 29.90 -3.40
N TRP A 37 4.54 29.75 -2.70
CA TRP A 37 4.65 28.93 -1.49
C TRP A 37 3.80 29.48 -0.35
N THR A 38 3.61 30.78 -0.27
CA THR A 38 2.75 31.42 0.72
C THR A 38 1.31 30.95 0.59
N THR A 39 0.77 30.91 -0.63
CA THR A 39 -0.59 30.41 -0.91
C THR A 39 -0.67 28.90 -0.81
N GLU A 40 0.33 28.15 -1.30
CA GLU A 40 0.38 26.69 -1.19
C GLU A 40 0.36 26.24 0.27
N ARG A 41 1.19 26.83 1.14
CA ARG A 41 1.29 26.45 2.55
C ARG A 41 0.05 26.84 3.36
N SER A 42 -0.53 28.01 3.06
CA SER A 42 -1.83 28.39 3.63
C SER A 42 -2.90 27.37 3.29
N ALA A 43 -2.98 26.96 2.02
CA ALA A 43 -3.97 25.98 1.55
C ALA A 43 -3.71 24.59 2.12
N ARG A 44 -2.45 24.16 2.18
CA ARG A 44 -2.01 22.87 2.73
C ARG A 44 -2.38 22.69 4.19
N ASN A 45 -2.34 23.77 4.97
CA ASN A 45 -2.59 23.73 6.41
C ASN A 45 -3.99 24.27 6.79
N GLY A 46 -4.83 24.60 5.80
CA GLY A 46 -6.22 25.01 6.02
C GLY A 46 -6.38 26.43 6.53
N HIS A 47 -5.38 27.27 6.39
CA HIS A 47 -5.40 28.63 6.88
C HIS A 47 -6.06 29.57 5.89
N ILE A 48 -7.39 29.47 5.79
CA ILE A 48 -8.21 30.22 4.81
C ILE A 48 -7.99 31.71 4.86
N GLU A 49 -7.85 32.31 6.04
CA GLU A 49 -7.67 33.76 6.16
C GLU A 49 -6.29 34.22 5.67
N CYS A 50 -5.25 33.40 5.85
CA CYS A 50 -3.93 33.66 5.28
C CYS A 50 -3.95 33.51 3.76
N LEU A 51 -4.59 32.46 3.24
CA LEU A 51 -4.76 32.23 1.81
C LEU A 51 -5.49 33.39 1.16
N ARG A 52 -6.62 33.80 1.74
CA ARG A 52 -7.45 34.93 1.28
C ARG A 52 -6.64 36.23 1.25
N TYR A 53 -6.02 36.57 2.36
CA TYR A 53 -5.21 37.78 2.47
C TYR A 53 -4.07 37.80 1.45
N ALA A 54 -3.34 36.73 1.31
CA ALA A 54 -2.24 36.62 0.35
C ALA A 54 -2.74 36.85 -1.08
N PHE A 55 -3.78 36.14 -1.50
CA PHE A 55 -4.31 36.25 -2.85
C PHE A 55 -4.88 37.66 -3.15
N GLU A 56 -5.71 38.20 -2.27
CA GLU A 56 -6.33 39.53 -2.42
C GLU A 56 -5.28 40.67 -2.48
N ASN A 57 -4.09 40.46 -1.95
CA ASN A 57 -2.97 41.41 -2.00
C ASN A 57 -1.90 41.07 -3.06
N GLY A 58 -2.27 40.22 -4.06
CA GLY A 58 -1.49 39.98 -5.26
C GLY A 58 -0.45 38.85 -5.17
N CYS A 59 -0.48 38.05 -4.13
CA CYS A 59 0.27 36.80 -4.11
C CYS A 59 -0.30 35.84 -5.17
N ARG A 60 0.56 35.29 -5.99
CA ARG A 60 0.13 34.30 -7.01
C ARG A 60 -0.09 32.95 -6.40
N TRP A 61 -0.94 32.16 -7.02
CA TRP A 61 -1.09 30.74 -6.77
C TRP A 61 -0.92 29.93 -8.06
N ASP A 62 -0.83 28.62 -7.94
CA ASP A 62 -0.80 27.71 -9.07
C ASP A 62 -1.69 26.48 -8.78
N TRP A 63 -1.68 25.49 -9.68
CA TRP A 63 -2.44 24.25 -9.59
C TRP A 63 -2.19 23.45 -8.30
N LYS A 64 -1.07 23.67 -7.60
CA LYS A 64 -0.76 22.98 -6.34
C LYS A 64 -1.59 23.51 -5.16
N THR A 65 -2.03 24.75 -5.23
CA THR A 65 -2.86 25.34 -4.17
C THR A 65 -4.15 24.53 -3.95
N PRO A 66 -5.01 24.24 -4.97
CA PRO A 66 -6.16 23.40 -4.80
C PRO A 66 -5.80 21.92 -4.51
N VAL A 67 -4.71 21.37 -5.09
CA VAL A 67 -4.24 20.01 -4.81
C VAL A 67 -3.86 19.88 -3.32
N ASN A 68 -3.12 20.85 -2.76
CA ASN A 68 -2.74 20.84 -1.35
C ASN A 68 -3.97 20.98 -0.42
N ALA A 69 -4.91 21.85 -0.74
CA ALA A 69 -6.16 21.98 0.00
C ALA A 69 -6.95 20.66 -0.02
N ALA A 70 -7.15 20.08 -1.20
CA ALA A 70 -7.90 18.84 -1.38
C ALA A 70 -7.22 17.64 -0.71
N SER A 71 -5.91 17.54 -0.83
CA SER A 71 -5.09 16.47 -0.23
C SER A 71 -5.19 16.44 1.30
N ASN A 72 -5.37 17.59 1.93
CA ASN A 72 -5.41 17.70 3.39
C ASN A 72 -6.83 17.95 3.95
N GLY A 73 -7.86 17.90 3.10
CA GLY A 73 -9.25 17.99 3.53
C GLY A 73 -9.75 19.42 3.84
N HIS A 74 -9.02 20.43 3.38
CA HIS A 74 -9.35 21.83 3.65
C HIS A 74 -10.33 22.38 2.63
N ILE A 75 -11.59 22.00 2.78
CA ILE A 75 -12.68 22.32 1.84
C ILE A 75 -12.86 23.83 1.61
N ASP A 76 -12.72 24.66 2.64
CA ASP A 76 -12.87 26.10 2.52
C ASP A 76 -11.76 26.73 1.66
N CYS A 77 -10.52 26.24 1.80
CA CYS A 77 -9.40 26.67 0.97
C CYS A 77 -9.57 26.21 -0.48
N LEU A 78 -10.02 24.95 -0.68
CA LEU A 78 -10.31 24.40 -2.01
C LEU A 78 -11.40 25.21 -2.70
N ARG A 79 -12.50 25.50 -2.00
CA ARG A 79 -13.62 26.29 -2.49
C ARG A 79 -13.17 27.70 -2.88
N TYR A 80 -12.46 28.36 -1.99
CA TYR A 80 -11.97 29.72 -2.25
C TYR A 80 -11.04 29.77 -3.47
N ALA A 81 -10.15 28.81 -3.59
CA ALA A 81 -9.27 28.72 -4.76
C ALA A 81 -10.06 28.58 -6.06
N PHE A 82 -11.04 27.67 -6.09
CA PHE A 82 -11.89 27.46 -7.26
C PHE A 82 -12.73 28.70 -7.62
N GLU A 83 -13.41 29.31 -6.64
CA GLU A 83 -14.26 30.49 -6.83
C GLU A 83 -13.47 31.73 -7.32
N ASN A 84 -12.16 31.72 -7.20
CA ASN A 84 -11.26 32.76 -7.68
C ASN A 84 -10.36 32.29 -8.84
N ASP A 85 -10.87 31.39 -9.68
CA ASP A 85 -10.28 30.95 -10.95
C ASP A 85 -8.90 30.27 -10.82
N CYS A 86 -8.56 29.70 -9.65
CA CYS A 86 -7.36 28.87 -9.54
C CYS A 86 -7.57 27.57 -10.35
N GLN A 87 -6.67 27.35 -11.29
CA GLN A 87 -6.76 26.16 -12.14
C GLN A 87 -6.49 24.90 -11.34
N TRP A 88 -7.31 23.89 -11.53
CA TRP A 88 -7.13 22.55 -11.01
C TRP A 88 -7.14 21.51 -12.13
N ASP A 89 -6.69 20.32 -11.84
CA ASP A 89 -6.67 19.18 -12.76
C ASP A 89 -7.04 17.88 -12.04
N TRP A 90 -6.96 16.76 -12.73
CA TRP A 90 -7.22 15.43 -12.21
C TRP A 90 -6.46 15.11 -10.91
N GLN A 91 -5.31 15.74 -10.66
CA GLN A 91 -4.51 15.52 -9.43
C GLN A 91 -5.26 16.00 -8.19
N THR A 92 -6.11 17.03 -8.31
CA THR A 92 -6.95 17.50 -7.21
C THR A 92 -7.88 16.40 -6.71
N SER A 93 -8.61 15.75 -7.62
CA SER A 93 -9.49 14.62 -7.31
C SER A 93 -8.71 13.40 -6.83
N ALA A 94 -7.61 13.05 -7.51
CA ALA A 94 -6.78 11.91 -7.17
C ALA A 94 -6.11 12.04 -5.79
N CYS A 95 -5.60 13.23 -5.43
CA CYS A 95 -5.00 13.49 -4.12
C CYS A 95 -6.04 13.53 -2.99
N ALA A 96 -7.23 14.06 -3.24
CA ALA A 96 -8.34 13.96 -2.30
C ALA A 96 -8.68 12.49 -2.02
N ALA A 97 -8.81 11.67 -3.06
CA ALA A 97 -9.08 10.25 -2.94
C ALA A 97 -7.93 9.47 -2.25
N TYR A 98 -6.67 9.83 -2.54
CA TYR A 98 -5.49 9.23 -1.91
C TYR A 98 -5.47 9.38 -0.39
N ASN A 99 -5.96 10.52 0.12
CA ASN A 99 -5.97 10.84 1.54
C ASN A 99 -7.35 10.68 2.19
N GLY A 100 -8.34 10.15 1.48
CA GLY A 100 -9.67 9.88 2.01
C GLY A 100 -10.53 11.13 2.25
N GLN A 101 -10.23 12.21 1.57
CA GLN A 101 -10.90 13.50 1.75
C GLN A 101 -12.19 13.57 0.91
N LEU A 102 -13.20 12.83 1.33
CA LEU A 102 -14.44 12.63 0.58
C LEU A 102 -15.14 13.94 0.21
N GLU A 103 -15.24 14.88 1.13
CA GLU A 103 -15.94 16.17 0.87
C GLU A 103 -15.18 17.01 -0.16
N CYS A 104 -13.84 16.99 -0.14
CA CYS A 104 -13.03 17.65 -1.17
C CYS A 104 -13.17 16.95 -2.53
N LEU A 105 -13.20 15.61 -2.55
CA LEU A 105 -13.42 14.83 -3.77
C LEU A 105 -14.79 15.13 -4.39
N LYS A 106 -15.83 15.15 -3.58
CA LYS A 106 -17.20 15.52 -4.01
C LYS A 106 -17.23 16.91 -4.61
N TYR A 107 -16.72 17.88 -3.86
CA TYR A 107 -16.70 19.28 -4.31
C TYR A 107 -15.94 19.46 -5.63
N ALA A 108 -14.76 18.85 -5.75
CA ALA A 108 -13.98 18.91 -6.98
C ALA A 108 -14.77 18.34 -8.17
N HIS A 109 -15.33 17.14 -8.05
CA HIS A 109 -16.11 16.50 -9.09
C HIS A 109 -17.37 17.31 -9.47
N GLU A 110 -18.17 17.74 -8.50
CA GLU A 110 -19.41 18.50 -8.72
C GLU A 110 -19.16 19.86 -9.40
N ASN A 111 -17.94 20.39 -9.30
CA ASN A 111 -17.53 21.64 -9.94
C ASN A 111 -16.65 21.41 -11.18
N GLY A 112 -16.71 20.20 -11.77
CA GLY A 112 -16.10 19.90 -13.07
C GLY A 112 -14.60 19.63 -13.06
N CYS A 113 -14.01 19.34 -11.89
CA CYS A 113 -12.65 18.83 -11.86
C CYS A 113 -12.61 17.44 -12.52
N GLU A 114 -11.76 17.29 -13.50
CA GLU A 114 -11.56 16.00 -14.16
C GLU A 114 -11.02 14.97 -13.16
N TRP A 115 -11.39 13.73 -13.35
CA TRP A 115 -10.82 12.58 -12.68
C TRP A 115 -10.48 11.49 -13.68
N ASP A 116 -9.65 10.57 -13.29
CA ASP A 116 -9.20 9.46 -14.11
C ASP A 116 -9.08 8.16 -13.29
N VAL A 117 -8.54 7.12 -13.90
CA VAL A 117 -8.34 5.80 -13.26
C VAL A 117 -7.48 5.85 -11.98
N TYR A 118 -6.71 6.91 -11.74
CA TYR A 118 -5.93 7.07 -10.51
C TYR A 118 -6.79 7.43 -9.30
N THR A 119 -7.94 8.07 -9.49
CA THR A 119 -8.86 8.42 -8.40
C THR A 119 -9.33 7.17 -7.64
N PRO A 120 -10.00 6.17 -8.27
CA PRO A 120 -10.37 4.94 -7.59
C PRO A 120 -9.17 4.08 -7.19
N LEU A 121 -8.09 4.08 -7.97
CA LEU A 121 -6.87 3.35 -7.66
C LEU A 121 -6.24 3.83 -6.35
N TYR A 122 -6.12 5.14 -6.14
CA TYR A 122 -5.53 5.71 -4.94
C TYR A 122 -6.44 5.58 -3.72
N ALA A 123 -7.76 5.75 -3.88
CA ALA A 123 -8.72 5.42 -2.84
C ALA A 123 -8.59 3.96 -2.39
N SER A 124 -8.53 3.05 -3.35
CA SER A 124 -8.38 1.60 -3.12
C SER A 124 -7.06 1.25 -2.45
N LYS A 125 -5.95 1.84 -2.89
CA LYS A 125 -4.61 1.67 -2.32
C LYS A 125 -4.55 1.99 -0.83
N ASN A 126 -5.23 3.05 -0.40
CA ASN A 126 -5.15 3.53 0.98
C ASN A 126 -6.37 3.17 1.84
N GLY A 127 -7.29 2.36 1.30
CA GLY A 127 -8.44 1.85 2.07
C GLY A 127 -9.57 2.85 2.26
N HIS A 128 -9.62 3.89 1.44
CA HIS A 128 -10.66 4.92 1.53
C HIS A 128 -11.92 4.50 0.77
N LEU A 129 -12.65 3.56 1.36
CA LEU A 129 -13.81 2.92 0.76
C LEU A 129 -14.87 3.92 0.28
N GLU A 130 -15.17 4.94 1.07
CA GLU A 130 -16.20 5.92 0.70
C GLU A 130 -15.79 6.78 -0.51
N CYS A 131 -14.50 7.11 -0.65
CA CYS A 131 -13.98 7.78 -1.84
C CYS A 131 -14.03 6.85 -3.06
N LEU A 132 -13.71 5.56 -2.89
CA LEU A 132 -13.82 4.56 -3.96
C LEU A 132 -15.27 4.40 -4.43
N LYS A 133 -16.22 4.26 -3.50
CA LYS A 133 -17.64 4.19 -3.79
C LYS A 133 -18.12 5.41 -4.56
N TYR A 134 -17.83 6.60 -4.03
CA TYR A 134 -18.25 7.84 -4.65
C TYR A 134 -17.72 7.98 -6.09
N ALA A 135 -16.44 7.70 -6.31
CA ALA A 135 -15.84 7.76 -7.64
C ALA A 135 -16.54 6.79 -8.61
N HIS A 136 -16.72 5.53 -8.23
CA HIS A 136 -17.38 4.53 -9.05
C HIS A 136 -18.85 4.87 -9.34
N GLU A 137 -19.63 5.21 -8.32
CA GLU A 137 -21.06 5.51 -8.44
C GLU A 137 -21.35 6.75 -9.30
N ASN A 138 -20.36 7.65 -9.44
CA ASN A 138 -20.44 8.85 -10.28
C ASN A 138 -19.67 8.70 -11.61
N GLY A 139 -19.37 7.45 -12.02
CA GLY A 139 -18.87 7.14 -13.37
C GLY A 139 -17.37 7.33 -13.58
N CYS A 140 -16.57 7.42 -12.51
CA CYS A 140 -15.13 7.37 -12.68
C CYS A 140 -14.70 5.95 -13.10
N GLU A 141 -13.99 5.85 -14.22
CA GLU A 141 -13.50 4.58 -14.71
C GLU A 141 -12.45 3.96 -13.77
N TRP A 142 -12.55 2.67 -13.58
CA TRP A 142 -11.54 1.88 -12.89
C TRP A 142 -11.02 0.75 -13.78
N ASN A 143 -9.93 0.11 -13.39
CA ASN A 143 -9.34 -1.00 -14.13
C ASN A 143 -8.79 -2.07 -13.19
N ILE A 144 -8.21 -3.12 -13.76
CA ILE A 144 -7.62 -4.26 -13.02
C ILE A 144 -6.59 -3.87 -11.96
N SER A 145 -5.99 -2.67 -12.07
CA SER A 145 -5.03 -2.17 -11.06
C SER A 145 -5.73 -1.75 -9.76
N THR A 146 -7.02 -1.38 -9.81
CA THR A 146 -7.77 -0.98 -8.61
C THR A 146 -7.86 -2.11 -7.57
N PRO A 147 -8.36 -3.33 -7.90
CA PRO A 147 -8.35 -4.46 -6.96
C PRO A 147 -6.93 -4.96 -6.66
N ALA A 148 -5.99 -4.91 -7.61
CA ALA A 148 -4.61 -5.31 -7.36
C ALA A 148 -3.92 -4.41 -6.32
N MET A 149 -4.19 -3.08 -6.34
CA MET A 149 -3.69 -2.16 -5.32
C MET A 149 -4.36 -2.36 -3.96
N ALA A 150 -5.68 -2.60 -3.92
CA ALA A 150 -6.35 -2.97 -2.67
C ALA A 150 -5.70 -4.21 -2.06
N ALA A 151 -5.49 -5.24 -2.84
CA ALA A 151 -4.85 -6.49 -2.41
C ALA A 151 -3.40 -6.29 -1.95
N LYS A 152 -2.64 -5.46 -2.68
CA LYS A 152 -1.24 -5.13 -2.36
C LYS A 152 -1.07 -4.44 -1.00
N TYR A 153 -2.03 -3.60 -0.61
CA TYR A 153 -1.98 -2.82 0.62
C TYR A 153 -2.93 -3.35 1.71
N GLY A 154 -3.53 -4.52 1.50
CA GLY A 154 -4.35 -5.21 2.50
C GLY A 154 -5.73 -4.59 2.73
N GLN A 155 -6.23 -3.84 1.76
CA GLN A 155 -7.49 -3.10 1.87
C GLN A 155 -8.68 -3.99 1.46
N LEU A 156 -9.03 -4.95 2.30
CA LEU A 156 -10.02 -5.99 2.01
C LEU A 156 -11.38 -5.41 1.59
N GLU A 157 -11.88 -4.39 2.28
CA GLU A 157 -13.19 -3.82 1.98
C GLU A 157 -13.21 -3.10 0.60
N CYS A 158 -12.11 -2.45 0.22
CA CYS A 158 -11.97 -1.88 -1.12
C CYS A 158 -11.87 -2.95 -2.20
N LEU A 159 -11.12 -4.03 -1.93
CA LEU A 159 -11.01 -5.19 -2.82
C LEU A 159 -12.39 -5.83 -3.04
N ARG A 160 -13.12 -6.05 -1.95
CA ARG A 160 -14.46 -6.62 -1.95
C ARG A 160 -15.44 -5.77 -2.76
N TYR A 161 -15.48 -4.47 -2.45
CA TYR A 161 -16.35 -3.52 -3.16
C TYR A 161 -16.05 -3.49 -4.67
N ALA A 162 -14.77 -3.40 -5.06
CA ALA A 162 -14.38 -3.36 -6.46
C ALA A 162 -14.86 -4.62 -7.21
N PHE A 163 -14.63 -5.82 -6.65
CA PHE A 163 -15.06 -7.06 -7.27
C PHE A 163 -16.58 -7.20 -7.35
N GLU A 164 -17.31 -6.95 -6.26
CA GLU A 164 -18.77 -7.07 -6.18
C GLU A 164 -19.50 -6.10 -7.12
N ASN A 165 -18.84 -4.99 -7.50
CA ASN A 165 -19.36 -4.01 -8.44
C ASN A 165 -18.75 -4.12 -9.86
N GLY A 166 -18.18 -5.27 -10.19
CA GLY A 166 -17.80 -5.63 -11.56
C GLY A 166 -16.46 -5.09 -12.04
N CYS A 167 -15.58 -4.62 -11.13
CA CYS A 167 -14.22 -4.36 -11.51
C CYS A 167 -13.50 -5.68 -11.83
N GLU A 168 -13.01 -5.82 -13.05
CA GLU A 168 -12.24 -7.00 -13.44
C GLU A 168 -10.95 -7.07 -12.62
N TRP A 169 -10.57 -8.28 -12.27
CA TRP A 169 -9.28 -8.56 -11.66
C TRP A 169 -8.54 -9.67 -12.42
N ASP A 170 -7.26 -9.74 -12.22
CA ASP A 170 -6.40 -10.77 -12.80
C ASP A 170 -5.54 -11.43 -11.72
N ILE A 171 -4.60 -12.24 -12.14
CA ILE A 171 -3.67 -12.94 -11.26
C ILE A 171 -2.83 -11.99 -10.39
N GLU A 172 -2.63 -10.73 -10.82
CA GLU A 172 -1.85 -9.74 -10.06
C GLU A 172 -2.54 -9.36 -8.74
N THR A 173 -3.86 -9.51 -8.64
CA THR A 173 -4.60 -9.32 -7.39
C THR A 173 -4.16 -10.35 -6.34
N ALA A 174 -4.17 -11.63 -6.67
CA ALA A 174 -3.76 -12.69 -5.76
C ALA A 174 -2.24 -12.70 -5.51
N THR A 175 -1.43 -12.46 -6.54
CA THR A 175 0.03 -12.34 -6.40
C THR A 175 0.43 -11.18 -5.51
N SER A 176 -0.23 -10.04 -5.64
CA SER A 176 0.01 -8.87 -4.78
C SER A 176 -0.35 -9.17 -3.32
N ALA A 177 -1.53 -9.73 -3.06
CA ALA A 177 -1.93 -10.13 -1.70
C ALA A 177 -0.89 -11.07 -1.06
N ALA A 178 -0.45 -12.07 -1.79
CA ALA A 178 0.54 -13.04 -1.31
C ALA A 178 1.93 -12.43 -1.12
N ALA A 179 2.38 -11.60 -2.07
CA ALA A 179 3.70 -10.95 -2.03
C ALA A 179 3.86 -9.97 -0.87
N TYR A 180 2.77 -9.38 -0.41
CA TYR A 180 2.76 -8.40 0.68
C TYR A 180 2.13 -8.93 1.99
N GLY A 181 1.73 -10.20 2.03
CA GLY A 181 1.32 -10.89 3.25
C GLY A 181 -0.11 -10.64 3.71
N HIS A 182 -0.97 -10.21 2.81
CA HIS A 182 -2.37 -9.90 3.11
C HIS A 182 -3.27 -11.12 2.93
N LEU A 183 -3.29 -11.99 3.93
CA LEU A 183 -3.99 -13.28 3.90
C LEU A 183 -5.49 -13.14 3.60
N ASP A 184 -6.16 -12.17 4.21
CA ASP A 184 -7.61 -12.00 4.01
C ASP A 184 -7.94 -11.59 2.57
N CYS A 185 -7.12 -10.74 1.97
CA CYS A 185 -7.24 -10.38 0.55
C CYS A 185 -6.94 -11.57 -0.36
N LEU A 186 -5.91 -12.36 -0.05
CA LEU A 186 -5.55 -13.56 -0.79
C LEU A 186 -6.68 -14.61 -0.73
N ARG A 187 -7.24 -14.83 0.46
CA ARG A 187 -8.36 -15.74 0.68
C ARG A 187 -9.59 -15.30 -0.10
N TYR A 188 -9.96 -14.04 0.01
CA TYR A 188 -11.10 -13.47 -0.71
C TYR A 188 -10.94 -13.61 -2.24
N ALA A 189 -9.76 -13.24 -2.77
CA ALA A 189 -9.48 -13.36 -4.20
C ALA A 189 -9.62 -14.81 -4.69
N PHE A 190 -9.07 -15.78 -3.94
CA PHE A 190 -9.15 -17.19 -4.30
C PHE A 190 -10.60 -17.73 -4.24
N GLU A 191 -11.33 -17.46 -3.15
CA GLU A 191 -12.71 -17.92 -2.94
C GLU A 191 -13.67 -17.38 -4.01
N ASN A 192 -13.33 -16.23 -4.62
CA ASN A 192 -14.11 -15.60 -5.68
C ASN A 192 -13.52 -15.80 -7.10
N GLY A 193 -12.68 -16.83 -7.27
CA GLY A 193 -12.26 -17.32 -8.60
C GLY A 193 -11.15 -16.52 -9.27
N CYS A 194 -10.36 -15.73 -8.52
CA CYS A 194 -9.16 -15.13 -9.07
C CYS A 194 -8.21 -16.21 -9.60
N GLN A 195 -7.57 -15.93 -10.74
CA GLN A 195 -6.62 -16.86 -11.34
C GLN A 195 -5.47 -17.21 -10.39
N TRP A 196 -5.00 -18.44 -10.50
CA TRP A 196 -4.01 -19.00 -9.58
C TRP A 196 -2.86 -19.67 -10.33
N ASP A 197 -1.62 -19.39 -9.91
CA ASP A 197 -0.43 -20.09 -10.42
C ASP A 197 0.67 -20.26 -9.36
N ALA A 198 1.78 -20.89 -9.75
CA ALA A 198 2.91 -21.17 -8.86
C ALA A 198 3.66 -19.92 -8.37
N ARG A 199 3.46 -18.75 -8.97
CA ARG A 199 4.07 -17.50 -8.53
C ARG A 199 3.54 -17.04 -7.16
N ILE A 200 2.25 -17.29 -6.90
CA ILE A 200 1.58 -16.83 -5.67
C ILE A 200 2.27 -17.39 -4.41
N PRO A 201 2.38 -18.73 -4.23
CA PRO A 201 3.08 -19.26 -3.07
C PRO A 201 4.58 -18.94 -3.08
N ALA A 202 5.23 -18.89 -4.27
CA ALA A 202 6.64 -18.53 -4.37
C ALA A 202 6.89 -17.10 -3.86
N LEU A 203 6.01 -16.15 -4.18
CA LEU A 203 6.10 -14.77 -3.70
C LEU A 203 5.82 -14.65 -2.19
N ALA A 204 4.77 -15.33 -1.70
CA ALA A 204 4.54 -15.42 -0.25
C ALA A 204 5.77 -15.94 0.48
N ALA A 205 6.37 -16.97 -0.09
CA ALA A 205 7.59 -17.60 0.37
C ALA A 205 8.78 -16.66 0.43
N SER A 206 9.16 -16.10 -0.70
CA SER A 206 10.36 -15.25 -0.84
C SER A 206 10.31 -14.01 0.03
N ASN A 207 9.10 -13.49 0.29
CA ASN A 207 8.90 -12.33 1.16
C ASN A 207 8.65 -12.71 2.64
N GLY A 208 8.61 -14.01 2.96
CA GLY A 208 8.48 -14.51 4.33
C GLY A 208 7.07 -14.42 4.93
N HIS A 209 6.04 -14.40 4.08
CA HIS A 209 4.63 -14.35 4.48
C HIS A 209 4.07 -15.75 4.71
N LEU A 210 4.38 -16.30 5.88
CA LEU A 210 4.14 -17.69 6.23
C LEU A 210 2.67 -18.10 6.16
N GLU A 211 1.76 -17.27 6.66
CA GLU A 211 0.33 -17.59 6.68
C GLU A 211 -0.28 -17.60 5.26
N CYS A 212 0.14 -16.69 4.38
CA CYS A 212 -0.24 -16.73 2.98
C CYS A 212 0.29 -17.99 2.28
N PHE A 213 1.54 -18.37 2.58
CA PHE A 213 2.14 -19.57 2.04
C PHE A 213 1.42 -20.84 2.54
N LYS A 214 1.12 -20.95 3.83
CA LYS A 214 0.33 -22.06 4.41
C LYS A 214 -1.02 -22.19 3.72
N TYR A 215 -1.74 -21.09 3.58
CA TYR A 215 -3.03 -21.07 2.92
C TYR A 215 -2.92 -21.56 1.47
N CYS A 216 -1.92 -21.13 0.71
CA CYS A 216 -1.69 -21.64 -0.64
C CYS A 216 -1.55 -23.16 -0.67
N PHE A 217 -0.89 -23.75 0.32
CA PHE A 217 -0.72 -25.19 0.42
C PHE A 217 -2.00 -25.95 0.80
N GLU A 218 -2.83 -25.36 1.64
CA GLU A 218 -4.08 -25.97 2.07
C GLU A 218 -5.08 -26.13 0.93
N ILE A 219 -5.10 -25.13 0.01
CA ILE A 219 -6.09 -25.06 -1.07
C ILE A 219 -5.62 -25.69 -2.39
N TRP A 220 -4.33 -25.96 -2.55
CA TRP A 220 -3.83 -26.49 -3.80
C TRP A 220 -3.72 -28.02 -3.80
N ASP A 221 -4.40 -28.66 -4.74
CA ASP A 221 -4.44 -30.12 -4.89
C ASP A 221 -3.09 -30.73 -5.33
N ASN A 222 -2.13 -29.93 -5.80
CA ASN A 222 -0.83 -30.41 -6.27
C ASN A 222 0.35 -29.56 -5.77
N PRO A 223 0.76 -29.74 -4.51
CA PRO A 223 1.88 -28.98 -3.91
C PRO A 223 3.24 -29.17 -4.62
N GLN A 224 3.40 -30.22 -5.42
CA GLN A 224 4.67 -30.53 -6.07
C GLN A 224 5.07 -29.54 -7.18
N LYS A 225 4.11 -28.78 -7.74
CA LYS A 225 4.40 -27.76 -8.75
C LYS A 225 5.03 -26.48 -8.19
N PHE A 226 5.09 -26.32 -6.87
CA PHE A 226 5.62 -25.11 -6.22
C PHE A 226 7.13 -24.98 -6.23
N CYS A 227 7.83 -26.10 -6.32
CA CYS A 227 9.24 -26.16 -5.95
C CYS A 227 10.21 -25.81 -7.08
N ASN A 228 9.82 -24.93 -8.00
CA ASN A 228 10.73 -24.51 -9.07
C ASN A 228 11.78 -23.47 -8.62
N ASN A 229 11.68 -22.94 -7.40
CA ASN A 229 12.66 -21.99 -6.89
C ASN A 229 13.14 -22.37 -5.48
N TYR A 230 14.26 -23.07 -5.44
CA TYR A 230 14.95 -23.58 -4.26
C TYR A 230 15.26 -22.50 -3.20
N TYR A 231 15.65 -21.30 -3.65
CA TYR A 231 16.05 -20.22 -2.74
C TYR A 231 14.89 -19.63 -1.93
N ASP A 232 13.70 -19.63 -2.48
CA ASP A 232 12.52 -19.03 -1.82
C ASP A 232 11.98 -19.94 -0.71
N LEU A 233 12.06 -21.26 -0.91
CA LEU A 233 11.76 -22.25 0.11
C LEU A 233 12.73 -22.18 1.30
N ILE A 234 14.02 -21.96 1.05
CA ILE A 234 15.03 -21.86 2.13
C ILE A 234 14.71 -20.69 3.08
N LYS A 235 14.33 -19.52 2.55
CA LYS A 235 13.98 -18.36 3.37
C LYS A 235 12.79 -18.60 4.30
N ILE A 236 11.85 -19.44 3.90
CA ILE A 236 10.69 -19.81 4.72
C ILE A 236 11.07 -20.81 5.79
N ILE A 237 11.84 -21.83 5.44
CA ILE A 237 12.19 -22.92 6.36
C ILE A 237 12.88 -22.40 7.61
N HIS A 238 13.65 -21.32 7.50
CA HIS A 238 14.23 -20.65 8.67
C HIS A 238 13.21 -20.00 9.62
N LYS A 239 11.96 -19.81 9.18
CA LYS A 239 10.88 -19.20 9.96
C LYS A 239 9.77 -20.19 10.35
N ILE A 240 9.87 -21.44 9.91
CA ILE A 240 8.86 -22.48 10.14
C ILE A 240 9.05 -23.11 11.51
N ASP A 241 7.97 -23.15 12.29
CA ASP A 241 7.86 -24.08 13.41
C ASP A 241 7.57 -25.49 12.87
N LEU A 242 8.58 -26.36 12.89
CA LEU A 242 8.48 -27.74 12.43
C LEU A 242 7.47 -28.60 13.26
N ASP A 243 7.02 -28.08 14.40
CA ASP A 243 5.99 -28.71 15.23
C ASP A 243 4.57 -28.35 14.78
N ASP A 244 4.40 -27.36 13.88
CA ASP A 244 3.11 -27.01 13.31
C ASP A 244 2.53 -28.20 12.51
N PRO A 245 1.26 -28.60 12.79
CA PRO A 245 0.63 -29.76 12.14
C PRO A 245 0.54 -29.65 10.61
N VAL A 246 0.45 -28.44 10.05
CA VAL A 246 0.40 -28.19 8.60
C VAL A 246 1.72 -28.60 7.97
N TRP A 247 2.85 -28.19 8.56
CA TRP A 247 4.18 -28.55 8.06
C TRP A 247 4.50 -30.03 8.23
N ARG A 248 4.09 -30.64 9.35
CA ARG A 248 4.20 -32.09 9.55
C ARG A 248 3.43 -32.88 8.49
N ARG A 249 2.23 -32.41 8.13
CA ARG A 249 1.40 -33.04 7.11
C ARG A 249 2.04 -32.93 5.72
N LEU A 250 2.60 -31.77 5.40
CA LEU A 250 3.26 -31.46 4.14
C LEU A 250 4.49 -32.32 3.90
N PHE A 251 5.39 -32.38 4.87
CA PHE A 251 6.59 -33.24 4.82
C PHE A 251 6.26 -34.73 4.80
N LYS A 252 5.24 -35.17 5.54
CA LYS A 252 4.78 -36.56 5.50
C LYS A 252 4.17 -36.97 4.18
N LEU A 253 3.50 -36.06 3.47
CA LEU A 253 2.93 -36.36 2.15
C LEU A 253 4.03 -36.62 1.12
N ASP A 254 5.11 -35.85 1.14
CA ASP A 254 6.24 -36.06 0.24
C ASP A 254 7.06 -37.32 0.60
N LEU A 255 7.34 -37.52 1.87
CA LEU A 255 8.07 -38.69 2.34
C LEU A 255 7.33 -40.01 1.98
N ARG A 256 6.00 -40.05 2.06
CA ARG A 256 5.22 -41.24 1.67
C ARG A 256 5.32 -41.59 0.19
N LYS A 257 5.50 -40.61 -0.68
CA LYS A 257 5.68 -40.83 -2.13
C LYS A 257 7.09 -41.26 -2.50
N HIS A 258 8.06 -41.05 -1.59
CA HIS A 258 9.47 -41.32 -1.80
C HIS A 258 10.10 -42.07 -0.60
N PRO A 259 9.86 -43.39 -0.44
CA PRO A 259 10.36 -44.17 0.72
C PRO A 259 11.86 -44.12 0.93
N GLN A 260 12.64 -43.92 -0.16
CA GLN A 260 14.10 -43.77 -0.09
C GLN A 260 14.51 -42.42 0.54
N LEU A 261 13.67 -41.39 0.49
CA LEU A 261 13.87 -40.11 1.17
C LEU A 261 13.59 -40.21 2.66
N GLU A 262 12.54 -40.98 3.03
CA GLU A 262 12.20 -41.21 4.44
C GLU A 262 13.36 -41.85 5.20
N SER A 263 14.02 -42.86 4.60
CA SER A 263 15.23 -43.48 5.16
C SER A 263 16.38 -42.48 5.34
N LYS A 264 16.65 -41.64 4.33
CA LYS A 264 17.74 -40.66 4.38
C LYS A 264 17.48 -39.53 5.39
N VAL A 265 16.22 -39.09 5.53
CA VAL A 265 15.83 -38.09 6.55
C VAL A 265 16.01 -38.70 7.95
N GLU A 266 15.67 -39.95 8.14
CA GLU A 266 15.81 -40.64 9.42
C GLU A 266 17.30 -40.88 9.77
N ASP A 267 18.13 -41.24 8.79
CA ASP A 267 19.55 -41.36 8.95
C ASP A 267 20.24 -40.02 9.32
N LYS A 268 19.75 -38.92 8.69
CA LYS A 268 20.24 -37.57 9.00
C LYS A 268 19.82 -37.09 10.39
N LYS A 269 18.61 -37.42 10.83
CA LYS A 269 18.17 -37.16 12.21
C LYS A 269 19.04 -37.87 13.22
N LYS A 270 19.39 -39.13 12.99
CA LYS A 270 20.32 -39.90 13.87
C LYS A 270 21.72 -39.30 13.89
N GLU A 271 22.19 -38.81 12.72
CA GLU A 271 23.48 -38.12 12.64
C GLU A 271 23.50 -36.83 13.48
N ILE A 272 22.41 -36.03 13.41
CA ILE A 272 22.26 -34.80 14.17
C ILE A 272 22.07 -35.05 15.67
N GLU A 273 21.31 -36.07 16.05
CA GLU A 273 21.17 -36.52 17.46
C GLU A 273 22.51 -37.05 18.02
N GLY A 274 23.33 -37.66 17.17
CA GLY A 274 24.69 -38.12 17.52
C GLY A 274 25.72 -36.99 17.62
N MET A 275 25.54 -35.90 16.93
CA MET A 275 26.32 -34.68 17.08
C MET A 275 25.80 -33.97 18.33
N LYS A 276 26.59 -33.91 19.40
CA LYS A 276 26.29 -33.07 20.58
C LYS A 276 26.29 -31.59 20.17
N VAL A 277 25.25 -31.16 19.44
CA VAL A 277 25.11 -29.79 18.95
C VAL A 277 24.58 -28.96 20.09
N SER A 278 25.38 -28.05 20.57
CA SER A 278 25.09 -27.21 21.74
C SER A 278 24.26 -25.97 21.41
N SER A 279 23.82 -25.78 20.18
CA SER A 279 23.01 -24.63 19.82
C SER A 279 21.85 -24.97 18.87
N LYS A 280 20.67 -24.40 19.18
CA LYS A 280 19.43 -24.49 18.38
C LYS A 280 19.64 -23.97 16.95
N ASP A 281 20.54 -23.00 16.80
CA ASP A 281 20.85 -22.34 15.51
C ASP A 281 21.59 -23.26 14.52
N ALA A 282 22.44 -24.16 15.03
CA ALA A 282 23.14 -25.15 14.19
C ALA A 282 22.17 -26.22 13.67
N LEU A 283 21.21 -26.64 14.47
CA LEU A 283 20.15 -27.56 14.07
C LEU A 283 19.19 -26.96 13.01
N GLN A 284 18.86 -25.68 13.14
CA GLN A 284 18.04 -24.95 12.17
C GLN A 284 18.73 -24.79 10.81
N ASN A 285 20.05 -24.68 10.78
CA ASN A 285 20.82 -24.53 9.54
C ASN A 285 21.04 -25.86 8.78
N ILE A 286 20.99 -27.00 9.45
CA ILE A 286 21.32 -28.31 8.86
C ILE A 286 20.05 -29.05 8.40
N LEU A 287 19.03 -29.13 9.23
CA LEU A 287 17.78 -29.85 8.93
C LEU A 287 16.99 -29.31 7.71
N PRO A 288 16.80 -28.01 7.57
CA PRO A 288 16.03 -27.47 6.43
C PRO A 288 16.70 -27.72 5.09
N LEU A 289 18.00 -27.55 4.97
CA LEU A 289 18.76 -27.71 3.72
C LEU A 289 18.72 -29.12 3.18
N ASP A 290 18.89 -30.11 4.05
CA ASP A 290 18.87 -31.52 3.65
C ASP A 290 17.46 -31.99 3.28
N ILE A 291 16.44 -31.57 4.01
CA ILE A 291 15.04 -31.87 3.68
C ILE A 291 14.67 -31.30 2.31
N ILE A 292 15.09 -30.06 2.02
CA ILE A 292 14.84 -29.40 0.74
C ILE A 292 15.61 -30.08 -0.38
N HIS A 293 16.85 -30.38 -0.18
CA HIS A 293 17.69 -31.04 -1.19
C HIS A 293 17.10 -32.41 -1.62
N TYR A 294 16.54 -33.15 -0.69
CA TYR A 294 15.93 -34.43 -0.98
C TYR A 294 14.49 -34.35 -1.51
N CYS A 295 13.75 -33.30 -1.22
CA CYS A 295 12.40 -33.10 -1.76
C CYS A 295 12.39 -32.55 -3.21
N ILE A 296 13.48 -31.93 -3.65
CA ILE A 296 13.55 -31.14 -4.90
C ILE A 296 14.45 -31.78 -5.96
N GLN A 297 15.56 -32.43 -5.60
CA GLN A 297 16.51 -33.05 -6.56
C GLN A 297 15.94 -34.13 -7.49
N PRO A 298 14.87 -34.88 -7.15
CA PRO A 298 14.32 -35.86 -8.09
C PRO A 298 13.58 -35.27 -9.28
N PHE A 299 13.44 -33.94 -9.37
CA PHE A 299 12.68 -33.24 -10.40
C PHE A 299 13.58 -32.47 -11.38
N PHE A 300 14.90 -32.58 -11.27
CA PHE A 300 15.92 -32.17 -12.22
C PHE A 300 16.74 -33.37 -12.65
#